data_b886f41e96db6d13f9296df13d5f65ac
#
_entry.id   b886f41e96db6d13f9296df13d5f65ac
#
_cell.length_a   1.000
_cell.length_b   1.000
_cell.length_c   1.000
_cell.angle_alpha   90.00
_cell.angle_beta   90.00
_cell.angle_gamma   90.00
#
_symmetry.space_group_name_H-M   'P 1'
#
loop_
_entity.id
_entity.type
_entity.pdbx_description
1 polymer ?
#
loop_
_entity_poly.entity_id
_entity_poly.type
_entity_poly.pdbx_seq_one_letter_code
_entity_poly.pdbx_strand_id
1 'polypeptide(L)'
;MKFDYIIIGGGSSGCVTANKLINNEAKVLIVEEGGDYKNPFLKMPAGFIPMLDGSPYHRFHKTIPQQQLNGRQHDIAQGKILGGGSSINGMVYMRGRPSDYDKWFIEIEDQNWTWDSLLKSYTDLEGNQRLNNNCLLYTSPSP
;
A
#
# COMPACT_ATOMS: atom_id res chain seq x y z
N MET A 1 28.48 3.38 -8.75
CA MET A 1 27.86 2.90 -7.51
C MET A 1 27.29 1.52 -7.80
N LYS A 2 27.44 0.54 -6.91
CA LYS A 2 26.95 -0.84 -7.10
C LYS A 2 25.86 -1.11 -6.07
N PHE A 3 24.72 -1.65 -6.51
CA PHE A 3 23.57 -2.01 -5.67
C PHE A 3 23.39 -3.52 -5.69
N ASP A 4 22.91 -4.08 -4.59
CA ASP A 4 22.58 -5.49 -4.47
C ASP A 4 21.18 -5.79 -5.02
N TYR A 5 20.26 -4.83 -4.85
CA TYR A 5 18.87 -4.93 -5.33
C TYR A 5 18.40 -3.64 -5.98
N ILE A 6 17.58 -3.78 -7.01
CA ILE A 6 16.84 -2.69 -7.64
C ILE A 6 15.35 -2.98 -7.50
N ILE A 7 14.61 -2.05 -6.89
CA ILE A 7 13.16 -2.13 -6.74
C ILE A 7 12.52 -1.17 -7.73
N ILE A 8 11.69 -1.68 -8.60
CA ILE A 8 10.93 -0.89 -9.57
C ILE A 8 9.58 -0.52 -8.96
N GLY A 9 9.41 0.77 -8.69
CA GLY A 9 8.24 1.35 -8.05
C GLY A 9 8.42 1.55 -6.54
N GLY A 10 8.33 2.81 -6.11
CA GLY A 10 8.39 3.25 -4.71
C GLY A 10 7.03 3.29 -4.03
N GLY A 11 6.09 2.42 -4.39
CA GLY A 11 4.81 2.28 -3.72
C GLY A 11 4.90 1.55 -2.38
N SER A 12 3.75 1.26 -1.75
CA SER A 12 3.68 0.63 -0.42
C SER A 12 4.49 -0.65 -0.33
N SER A 13 4.33 -1.57 -1.28
CA SER A 13 5.07 -2.84 -1.31
C SER A 13 6.57 -2.63 -1.53
N GLY A 14 6.93 -1.75 -2.47
CA GLY A 14 8.34 -1.44 -2.76
C GLY A 14 9.06 -0.85 -1.55
N CYS A 15 8.42 0.08 -0.85
CA CYS A 15 8.98 0.67 0.36
C CYS A 15 9.16 -0.35 1.50
N VAL A 16 8.19 -1.23 1.72
CA VAL A 16 8.28 -2.30 2.73
C VAL A 16 9.40 -3.29 2.40
N THR A 17 9.48 -3.69 1.13
CA THR A 17 10.55 -4.59 0.64
C THR A 17 11.92 -3.95 0.81
N ALA A 18 12.06 -2.67 0.41
CA ALA A 18 13.32 -1.94 0.58
C ALA A 18 13.75 -1.88 2.04
N ASN A 19 12.83 -1.56 2.94
CA ASN A 19 13.12 -1.49 4.38
C ASN A 19 13.62 -2.84 4.93
N LYS A 20 12.98 -3.94 4.56
CA LYS A 20 13.42 -5.29 4.99
C LYS A 20 14.81 -5.64 4.45
N LEU A 21 15.11 -5.29 3.20
CA LEU A 21 16.42 -5.56 2.59
C LEU A 21 17.53 -4.70 3.23
N ILE A 22 17.26 -3.43 3.50
CA ILE A 22 18.23 -2.52 4.14
C ILE A 22 18.53 -2.98 5.58
N ASN A 23 17.55 -3.46 6.32
CA ASN A 23 17.75 -4.00 7.65
C ASN A 23 18.63 -5.27 7.66
N ASN A 24 18.82 -5.90 6.50
CA ASN A 24 19.76 -6.99 6.25
C ASN A 24 21.05 -6.51 5.57
N GLU A 25 21.41 -5.23 5.74
CA GLU A 25 22.65 -4.59 5.24
C GLU A 25 22.77 -4.53 3.71
N ALA A 26 21.71 -4.81 2.96
CA ALA A 26 21.73 -4.73 1.50
C ALA A 26 21.71 -3.28 1.00
N LYS A 27 22.42 -3.02 -0.09
CA LYS A 27 22.37 -1.75 -0.82
C LYS A 27 21.22 -1.79 -1.83
N VAL A 28 20.18 -1.01 -1.58
CA VAL A 28 18.96 -1.03 -2.38
C VAL A 28 18.81 0.28 -3.15
N LEU A 29 18.45 0.17 -4.42
CA LEU A 29 18.01 1.29 -5.26
C LEU A 29 16.51 1.17 -5.50
N ILE A 30 15.76 2.21 -5.20
CA ILE A 30 14.36 2.34 -5.61
C ILE A 30 14.29 3.23 -6.85
N VAL A 31 13.63 2.77 -7.90
CA VAL A 31 13.34 3.51 -9.11
C VAL A 31 11.85 3.81 -9.14
N GLU A 32 11.48 5.08 -9.02
CA GLU A 32 10.09 5.55 -9.02
C GLU A 32 9.86 6.43 -10.25
N GLU A 33 8.75 6.19 -10.96
CA GLU A 33 8.35 6.98 -12.13
C GLU A 33 7.80 8.35 -11.74
N GLY A 34 7.15 8.42 -10.57
CA GLY A 34 6.48 9.61 -10.10
C GLY A 34 7.43 10.70 -9.64
N GLY A 35 6.86 11.89 -9.56
CA GLY A 35 7.60 13.08 -9.14
C GLY A 35 7.77 13.20 -7.64
N ASP A 36 8.30 14.36 -7.24
CA ASP A 36 8.56 14.72 -5.85
C ASP A 36 7.28 15.04 -5.06
N TYR A 37 7.28 14.72 -3.77
CA TYR A 37 6.15 14.92 -2.83
C TYR A 37 6.17 16.31 -2.15
N LYS A 38 6.66 17.34 -2.82
CA LYS A 38 6.74 18.72 -2.26
C LYS A 38 5.38 19.41 -2.12
N ASN A 39 4.34 18.90 -2.77
CA ASN A 39 3.02 19.50 -2.68
C ASN A 39 2.48 19.40 -1.24
N PRO A 40 2.11 20.51 -0.60
CA PRO A 40 1.60 20.53 0.77
C PRO A 40 0.30 19.71 0.94
N PHE A 41 -0.53 19.59 -0.07
CA PHE A 41 -1.75 18.77 -0.02
C PHE A 41 -1.47 17.28 0.23
N LEU A 42 -0.31 16.77 -0.18
CA LEU A 42 0.11 15.41 0.11
C LEU A 42 0.35 15.14 1.62
N LYS A 43 0.55 16.19 2.39
CA LYS A 43 0.83 16.13 3.84
C LYS A 43 -0.38 16.47 4.71
N MET A 44 -1.50 16.83 4.10
CA MET A 44 -2.72 17.23 4.80
C MET A 44 -3.74 16.10 4.76
N PRO A 45 -4.38 15.77 5.88
CA PRO A 45 -5.56 14.95 5.89
C PRO A 45 -6.58 15.34 4.83
N ALA A 46 -7.43 15.09 4.28
CA ALA A 46 -8.32 15.63 3.24
C ALA A 46 -7.64 16.30 2.02
N GLY A 47 -6.31 16.41 2.00
CA GLY A 47 -5.56 16.98 0.87
C GLY A 47 -5.64 16.12 -0.39
N PHE A 48 -6.08 14.86 -0.28
CA PHE A 48 -6.35 14.02 -1.43
C PHE A 48 -7.55 14.49 -2.25
N ILE A 49 -8.54 15.18 -1.64
CA ILE A 49 -9.78 15.61 -2.31
C ILE A 49 -9.49 16.51 -3.52
N PRO A 50 -8.74 17.61 -3.42
CA PRO A 50 -8.41 18.44 -4.57
C PRO A 50 -7.49 17.76 -5.57
N MET A 51 -6.93 16.60 -5.24
CA MET A 51 -6.07 15.84 -6.13
C MET A 51 -6.80 14.73 -6.90
N LEU A 52 -8.07 14.46 -6.58
CA LEU A 52 -8.85 13.39 -7.24
C LEU A 52 -9.03 13.62 -8.74
N ASP A 53 -9.02 14.88 -9.19
CA ASP A 53 -9.32 15.25 -10.57
C ASP A 53 -8.08 15.84 -11.24
N GLY A 54 -7.43 15.03 -12.09
CA GLY A 54 -6.37 15.51 -12.99
C GLY A 54 -5.02 15.83 -12.35
N SER A 55 -4.74 15.39 -11.13
CA SER A 55 -3.46 15.59 -10.47
C SER A 55 -2.31 14.87 -11.18
N PRO A 56 -1.11 15.47 -11.29
CA PRO A 56 0.08 14.81 -11.83
C PRO A 56 0.56 13.61 -11.01
N TYR A 57 0.03 13.45 -9.80
CA TYR A 57 0.34 12.34 -8.90
C TYR A 57 -0.51 11.10 -9.12
N HIS A 58 -1.44 11.14 -10.09
CA HIS A 58 -2.27 10.02 -10.49
C HIS A 58 -1.89 9.51 -11.87
N ARG A 59 -1.98 8.21 -12.03
CA ARG A 59 -2.06 7.53 -13.32
C ARG A 59 -3.41 6.83 -13.39
N PHE A 60 -4.16 7.08 -14.44
CA PHE A 60 -5.43 6.41 -14.68
C PHE A 60 -5.23 5.27 -15.66
N HIS A 61 -5.71 4.10 -15.30
CA HIS A 61 -5.78 2.92 -16.13
C HIS A 61 -7.23 2.61 -16.42
N LYS A 62 -7.55 2.38 -17.67
CA LYS A 62 -8.89 1.99 -18.06
C LYS A 62 -9.00 0.47 -18.11
N THR A 63 -10.03 -0.08 -17.47
CA THR A 63 -10.30 -1.53 -17.57
C THR A 63 -10.68 -1.91 -18.99
N ILE A 64 -10.56 -3.19 -19.31
CA ILE A 64 -11.25 -3.73 -20.48
C ILE A 64 -12.77 -3.63 -20.28
N PRO A 65 -13.58 -3.61 -21.34
CA PRO A 65 -15.03 -3.64 -21.21
C PRO A 65 -15.49 -4.85 -20.38
N GLN A 66 -16.30 -4.59 -19.36
CA GLN A 66 -16.82 -5.62 -18.47
C GLN A 66 -18.20 -6.08 -18.96
N GLN A 67 -18.30 -7.28 -19.48
CA GLN A 67 -19.57 -7.81 -20.03
C GLN A 67 -20.69 -7.83 -18.98
N GLN A 68 -20.36 -8.20 -17.73
CA GLN A 68 -21.30 -8.24 -16.60
C GLN A 68 -21.81 -6.86 -16.19
N LEU A 69 -21.17 -5.80 -16.67
CA LEU A 69 -21.53 -4.40 -16.42
C LEU A 69 -21.96 -3.69 -17.73
N ASN A 70 -22.61 -4.40 -18.65
CA ASN A 70 -23.09 -3.87 -19.93
C ASN A 70 -21.97 -3.22 -20.78
N GLY A 71 -20.80 -3.81 -20.78
CA GLY A 71 -19.64 -3.30 -21.53
C GLY A 71 -18.96 -2.08 -20.91
N ARG A 72 -19.36 -1.66 -19.71
CA ARG A 72 -18.77 -0.48 -19.04
C ARG A 72 -17.29 -0.70 -18.72
N GLN A 73 -16.52 0.34 -18.92
CA GLN A 73 -15.13 0.43 -18.48
C GLN A 73 -15.03 1.35 -17.25
N HIS A 74 -14.09 1.06 -16.37
CA HIS A 74 -13.79 1.88 -15.21
C HIS A 74 -12.39 2.46 -15.33
N ASP A 75 -12.24 3.70 -14.90
CA ASP A 75 -10.94 4.31 -14.67
C ASP A 75 -10.45 3.96 -13.27
N ILE A 76 -9.26 3.36 -13.19
CA ILE A 76 -8.60 2.98 -11.94
C ILE A 76 -7.46 3.95 -11.72
N ALA A 77 -7.57 4.76 -10.68
CA ALA A 77 -6.52 5.67 -10.27
C ALA A 77 -5.43 4.92 -9.49
N GLN A 78 -4.18 5.12 -9.89
CA GLN A 78 -3.00 4.65 -9.15
C GLN A 78 -2.09 5.84 -8.82
N GLY A 79 -1.37 5.75 -7.70
CA GLY A 79 -0.38 6.76 -7.34
C GLY A 79 0.83 6.71 -8.26
N LYS A 80 1.22 7.87 -8.78
CA LYS A 80 2.44 8.10 -9.56
C LYS A 80 3.35 9.05 -8.78
N ILE A 81 3.86 8.56 -7.68
CA ILE A 81 4.63 9.30 -6.68
C ILE A 81 5.32 8.32 -5.73
N LEU A 82 6.39 8.74 -5.08
CA LEU A 82 6.98 7.98 -3.99
C LEU A 82 5.94 7.74 -2.88
N GLY A 83 5.82 6.49 -2.43
CA GLY A 83 4.73 6.01 -1.58
C GLY A 83 3.55 5.44 -2.37
N GLY A 84 3.46 5.73 -3.68
CA GLY A 84 2.39 5.21 -4.55
C GLY A 84 0.99 5.55 -4.05
N GLY A 85 0.11 4.57 -4.01
CA GLY A 85 -1.27 4.74 -3.53
C GLY A 85 -1.37 5.23 -2.09
N SER A 86 -0.41 4.91 -1.22
CA SER A 86 -0.44 5.39 0.17
C SER A 86 -0.22 6.90 0.30
N SER A 87 0.36 7.54 -0.71
CA SER A 87 0.55 9.01 -0.72
C SER A 87 -0.66 9.79 -1.21
N ILE A 88 -1.64 9.12 -1.81
CA ILE A 88 -2.82 9.77 -2.44
C ILE A 88 -4.16 9.17 -2.00
N ASN A 89 -4.16 8.20 -1.08
CA ASN A 89 -5.37 7.53 -0.62
C ASN A 89 -6.19 8.41 0.33
N GLY A 90 -7.42 7.99 0.63
CA GLY A 90 -8.30 8.65 1.59
C GLY A 90 -7.99 8.36 3.06
N MET A 91 -6.84 7.77 3.37
CA MET A 91 -6.35 7.46 4.73
C MET A 91 -7.26 6.53 5.54
N VAL A 92 -8.06 5.71 4.88
CA VAL A 92 -8.81 4.64 5.54
C VAL A 92 -7.85 3.50 5.86
N TYR A 93 -7.65 3.23 7.13
CA TYR A 93 -6.82 2.12 7.60
C TYR A 93 -7.71 0.99 8.09
N MET A 94 -7.82 -0.05 7.29
CA MET A 94 -8.66 -1.21 7.59
C MET A 94 -7.95 -2.49 7.13
N ARG A 95 -8.00 -3.52 7.97
CA ARG A 95 -7.50 -4.86 7.64
C ARG A 95 -8.64 -5.74 7.14
N GLY A 96 -8.30 -6.76 6.35
CA GLY A 96 -9.24 -7.83 6.03
C GLY A 96 -9.67 -8.58 7.29
N ARG A 97 -10.80 -9.27 7.21
CA ARG A 97 -11.25 -10.14 8.30
C ARG A 97 -10.39 -11.41 8.35
N PRO A 98 -10.20 -12.00 9.53
CA PRO A 98 -9.51 -13.29 9.64
C PRO A 98 -10.01 -14.33 8.61
N SER A 99 -11.33 -14.44 8.48
CA SER A 99 -11.96 -15.38 7.53
C SER A 99 -11.64 -15.13 6.05
N ASP A 100 -11.21 -13.93 5.68
CA ASP A 100 -10.84 -13.63 4.28
C ASP A 100 -9.46 -14.23 3.97
N TYR A 101 -8.56 -14.20 4.95
CA TYR A 101 -7.23 -14.80 4.84
C TYR A 101 -7.29 -16.33 4.94
N ASP A 102 -8.14 -16.86 5.81
CA ASP A 102 -8.34 -18.31 5.92
C ASP A 102 -8.87 -18.92 4.61
N LYS A 103 -9.69 -18.18 3.85
CA LYS A 103 -10.09 -18.59 2.50
C LYS A 103 -8.90 -18.65 1.55
N TRP A 104 -8.02 -17.65 1.57
CA TRP A 104 -6.82 -17.68 0.76
C TRP A 104 -5.90 -18.83 1.14
N PHE A 105 -5.73 -19.09 2.43
CA PHE A 105 -4.99 -20.26 2.90
C PHE A 105 -5.54 -21.57 2.31
N ILE A 106 -6.86 -21.74 2.32
CA ILE A 106 -7.51 -22.93 1.77
C ILE A 106 -7.25 -23.08 0.27
N GLU A 107 -7.26 -21.98 -0.49
CA GLU A 107 -7.06 -22.02 -1.94
C GLU A 107 -5.58 -22.21 -2.34
N ILE A 108 -4.65 -21.66 -1.56
CA ILE A 108 -3.22 -21.60 -1.89
C ILE A 108 -2.44 -22.72 -1.17
N GLU A 109 -3.00 -23.28 -0.09
CA GLU A 109 -2.38 -24.30 0.79
C GLU A 109 -1.03 -23.82 1.42
N ASP A 110 -0.84 -22.51 1.58
CA ASP A 110 0.36 -21.91 2.17
C ASP A 110 0.05 -21.33 3.56
N GLN A 111 0.68 -21.89 4.60
CA GLN A 111 0.52 -21.49 6.00
C GLN A 111 0.86 -20.01 6.27
N ASN A 112 1.64 -19.38 5.42
CA ASN A 112 1.94 -17.95 5.54
C ASN A 112 0.71 -17.07 5.34
N TRP A 113 -0.37 -17.59 4.76
CA TRP A 113 -1.62 -16.88 4.51
C TRP A 113 -2.68 -17.12 5.59
N THR A 114 -2.37 -17.84 6.66
CA THR A 114 -3.26 -17.93 7.81
C THR A 114 -3.34 -16.58 8.54
N TRP A 115 -4.48 -16.29 9.18
CA TRP A 115 -4.63 -15.07 9.97
C TRP A 115 -3.52 -14.90 11.01
N ASP A 116 -3.16 -15.95 11.73
CA ASP A 116 -2.14 -15.87 12.78
C ASP A 116 -0.76 -15.47 12.23
N SER A 117 -0.38 -15.99 11.06
CA SER A 117 0.87 -15.63 10.39
C SER A 117 0.86 -14.18 9.92
N LEU A 118 -0.26 -13.75 9.33
CA LEU A 118 -0.42 -12.37 8.85
C LEU A 118 -0.54 -11.36 9.98
N LEU A 119 -1.18 -11.72 11.09
CA LEU A 119 -1.29 -10.87 12.29
C LEU A 119 0.09 -10.47 12.81
N LYS A 120 1.03 -11.40 12.83
CA LYS A 120 2.42 -11.11 13.19
C LYS A 120 3.05 -10.09 12.24
N SER A 121 2.87 -10.29 10.93
CA SER A 121 3.39 -9.35 9.92
C SER A 121 2.77 -7.95 10.04
N TYR A 122 1.49 -7.86 10.35
CA TYR A 122 0.81 -6.59 10.61
C TYR A 122 1.35 -5.90 11.85
N THR A 123 1.58 -6.64 12.92
CA THR A 123 2.13 -6.11 14.17
C THR A 123 3.55 -5.55 13.96
N ASP A 124 4.38 -6.31 13.26
CA ASP A 124 5.75 -5.90 12.94
C ASP A 124 5.78 -4.65 12.05
N LEU A 125 4.86 -4.55 11.09
CA LEU A 125 4.78 -3.44 10.14
C LEU A 125 4.25 -2.16 10.79
N GLU A 126 3.31 -2.28 11.71
CA GLU A 126 2.63 -1.14 12.32
C GLU A 126 3.56 -0.33 13.22
N GLY A 127 4.51 -0.98 13.88
CA GLY A 127 5.55 -0.34 14.70
C GLY A 127 5.00 0.70 15.67
N ASN A 128 3.89 0.41 16.33
CA ASN A 128 3.13 1.39 17.09
C ASN A 128 3.90 1.91 18.30
N GLN A 129 4.41 3.13 18.21
CA GLN A 129 5.21 3.76 19.25
C GLN A 129 4.38 4.23 20.48
N ARG A 130 3.05 4.31 20.35
CA ARG A 130 2.17 4.77 21.44
C ARG A 130 1.78 3.66 22.40
N LEU A 131 1.81 2.44 21.94
CA LEU A 131 1.47 1.27 22.72
C LEU A 131 2.77 0.49 22.94
N ASN A 132 3.29 0.50 24.16
CA ASN A 132 4.45 -0.31 24.56
C ASN A 132 4.16 -1.83 24.53
N ASN A 133 3.25 -2.27 23.71
CA ASN A 133 2.87 -3.66 23.54
C ASN A 133 2.66 -3.96 22.07
N ASN A 134 2.79 -5.21 21.70
CA ASN A 134 2.52 -5.73 20.36
C ASN A 134 1.01 -5.70 20.00
N CYS A 135 0.25 -4.76 20.56
CA CYS A 135 -1.16 -4.64 20.29
C CYS A 135 -1.36 -3.83 19.02
N LEU A 136 -2.00 -4.42 18.05
CA LEU A 136 -2.49 -3.70 16.91
C LEU A 136 -3.47 -2.64 17.38
N LEU A 137 -3.30 -1.40 16.94
CA LEU A 137 -4.37 -0.43 17.01
C LEU A 137 -5.57 -1.04 16.29
N TYR A 138 -6.44 -1.58 17.07
CA TYR A 138 -7.76 -1.93 16.57
C TYR A 138 -8.40 -0.61 16.16
N THR A 139 -8.23 -0.33 14.88
CA THR A 139 -9.04 0.55 14.08
C THR A 139 -9.61 1.75 14.76
N SER A 140 -9.42 2.86 14.15
CA SER A 140 -10.42 3.89 14.30
C SER A 140 -11.80 3.23 14.33
N PRO A 141 -12.61 3.47 15.35
CA PRO A 141 -14.03 3.28 15.18
C PRO A 141 -14.38 4.08 13.93
N SER A 142 -15.05 3.45 13.02
CA SER A 142 -15.82 4.19 12.02
C SER A 142 -16.59 5.27 12.75
N PRO A 143 -16.59 6.51 12.28
CA PRO A 143 -17.39 7.54 12.86
C PRO A 143 -18.84 7.14 12.94
#